data_39df64395dba25a9f43f98fdf36df94b
#
_entry.id   39df64395dba25a9f43f98fdf36df94b
#
_cell.length_a   1.000
_cell.length_b   1.000
_cell.length_c   1.000
_cell.angle_alpha   90.00
_cell.angle_beta   90.00
_cell.angle_gamma   90.00
#
_symmetry.space_group_name_H-M   'P 1'
#
loop_
_entity.id
_entity.type
_entity.pdbx_description
1 polymer ?
#
loop_
_entity_poly.entity_id
_entity_poly.type
_entity_poly.pdbx_seq_one_letter_code
_entity_poly.pdbx_strand_id
1 'polypeptide(L)'
;MLDLGLPAGDGMLYLDLRGEFSFVDAVRSLHRFDQTLVQTAFSQVGSTGLRVLPLPQQLGELRNVSHAESSALVSRLQAFFAWQVMDLGGFSNLDFMARVAREAGDIWLVCDQSVSAIVATAELVRGLADRGVEASRLSVVVNAYDSRIDITPDQVAQRLGLALAGRVPERRVPLVQAANLGKLLVQEQPRDPYTQAVNVLIDKLLADVQQTDGALTASNSGDRLRSLPKFSNLLNRISHGKRN
;
A
#
# COMPACT_ATOMS: atom_id res chain seq x y z
N MET A 1 -6.93 -3.40 1.10
CA MET A 1 -5.49 -3.44 1.48
C MET A 1 -5.09 -4.88 1.71
N LEU A 2 -3.98 -5.32 1.15
CA LEU A 2 -3.31 -6.58 1.48
C LEU A 2 -2.16 -6.24 2.42
N ASP A 3 -2.26 -6.66 3.68
CA ASP A 3 -1.26 -6.44 4.72
C ASP A 3 -0.38 -7.68 4.81
N LEU A 4 0.60 -7.74 3.92
CA LEU A 4 1.55 -8.85 3.78
C LEU A 4 2.93 -8.49 4.33
N GLY A 5 3.04 -7.33 4.99
CA GLY A 5 4.26 -6.86 5.62
C GLY A 5 4.64 -7.64 6.88
N LEU A 6 5.89 -7.48 7.32
CA LEU A 6 6.40 -8.03 8.56
C LEU A 6 6.85 -6.90 9.50
N PRO A 7 6.50 -6.97 10.81
CA PRO A 7 5.76 -8.05 11.49
C PRO A 7 4.30 -8.17 11.04
N ALA A 8 3.78 -9.39 11.02
CA ALA A 8 2.46 -9.69 10.49
C ALA A 8 1.33 -9.09 11.36
N GLY A 9 0.32 -8.49 10.71
CA GLY A 9 -0.89 -8.02 11.36
C GLY A 9 -0.83 -6.60 11.95
N ASP A 10 0.24 -5.88 11.74
CA ASP A 10 0.37 -4.49 12.24
C ASP A 10 -0.71 -3.57 11.66
N GLY A 11 -1.08 -3.74 10.39
CA GLY A 11 -2.15 -2.98 9.77
C GLY A 11 -3.51 -3.21 10.44
N MET A 12 -3.79 -4.43 10.92
CA MET A 12 -5.01 -4.74 11.68
C MET A 12 -5.02 -4.00 13.02
N LEU A 13 -3.88 -3.95 13.73
CA LEU A 13 -3.74 -3.24 15.00
C LEU A 13 -3.91 -1.73 14.83
N TYR A 14 -3.26 -1.12 13.84
CA TYR A 14 -3.36 0.33 13.58
C TYR A 14 -4.76 0.76 13.14
N LEU A 15 -5.53 -0.14 12.54
CA LEU A 15 -6.88 0.12 12.08
C LEU A 15 -7.97 -0.31 13.09
N ASP A 16 -7.55 -0.78 14.29
CA ASP A 16 -8.44 -1.34 15.33
C ASP A 16 -9.40 -2.39 14.78
N LEU A 17 -8.85 -3.30 13.97
CA LEU A 17 -9.61 -4.38 13.35
C LEU A 17 -9.38 -5.71 14.05
N ARG A 18 -10.44 -6.51 14.04
CA ARG A 18 -10.41 -7.90 14.48
C ARG A 18 -10.93 -8.78 13.35
N GLY A 19 -10.29 -9.92 13.14
CA GLY A 19 -10.70 -10.88 12.13
C GLY A 19 -9.66 -11.99 12.04
N GLU A 20 -10.15 -13.19 11.71
CA GLU A 20 -9.30 -14.39 11.61
C GLU A 20 -9.03 -14.76 10.14
N PHE A 21 -9.82 -14.21 9.20
CA PHE A 21 -9.69 -14.53 7.79
C PHE A 21 -8.44 -13.87 7.20
N SER A 22 -7.51 -14.71 6.81
CA SER A 22 -6.17 -14.33 6.35
C SER A 22 -6.00 -14.43 4.83
N PHE A 23 -4.87 -13.96 4.34
CA PHE A 23 -4.44 -14.14 2.95
C PHE A 23 -4.40 -15.63 2.55
N VAL A 24 -3.94 -16.51 3.44
CA VAL A 24 -3.90 -17.95 3.19
C VAL A 24 -5.31 -18.54 3.04
N ASP A 25 -6.26 -18.10 3.86
CA ASP A 25 -7.64 -18.55 3.76
C ASP A 25 -8.30 -18.08 2.45
N ALA A 26 -7.99 -16.87 2.03
CA ALA A 26 -8.43 -16.33 0.76
C ALA A 26 -7.86 -17.13 -0.43
N VAL A 27 -6.58 -17.49 -0.40
CA VAL A 27 -5.96 -18.35 -1.42
C VAL A 27 -6.64 -19.72 -1.46
N ARG A 28 -6.82 -20.36 -0.30
CA ARG A 28 -7.51 -21.66 -0.21
C ARG A 28 -8.96 -21.60 -0.72
N SER A 29 -9.58 -20.43 -0.63
CA SER A 29 -10.96 -20.20 -1.07
C SER A 29 -11.07 -19.71 -2.52
N LEU A 30 -9.98 -19.65 -3.28
CA LEU A 30 -9.90 -19.01 -4.60
C LEU A 30 -10.96 -19.54 -5.58
N HIS A 31 -11.30 -20.83 -5.52
CA HIS A 31 -12.31 -21.47 -6.37
C HIS A 31 -13.74 -21.03 -6.05
N ARG A 32 -14.00 -20.48 -4.86
CA ARG A 32 -15.31 -19.98 -4.39
C ARG A 32 -15.30 -18.46 -4.17
N PHE A 33 -14.29 -17.78 -4.73
CA PHE A 33 -14.07 -16.37 -4.49
C PHE A 33 -15.11 -15.52 -5.23
N ASP A 34 -16.05 -14.96 -4.47
CA ASP A 34 -17.15 -14.14 -4.98
C ASP A 34 -17.35 -12.86 -4.14
N GLN A 35 -18.31 -12.04 -4.54
CA GLN A 35 -18.64 -10.80 -3.84
C GLN A 35 -19.09 -11.04 -2.40
N THR A 36 -19.79 -12.15 -2.14
CA THR A 36 -20.28 -12.50 -0.80
C THR A 36 -19.13 -12.79 0.13
N LEU A 37 -18.14 -13.59 -0.30
CA LEU A 37 -16.94 -13.87 0.48
C LEU A 37 -16.16 -12.58 0.80
N VAL A 38 -15.98 -11.69 -0.19
CA VAL A 38 -15.32 -10.41 0.01
C VAL A 38 -16.06 -9.55 1.05
N GLN A 39 -17.39 -9.53 1.01
CA GLN A 39 -18.19 -8.73 1.92
C GLN A 39 -18.25 -9.27 3.34
N THR A 40 -18.21 -10.58 3.51
CA THR A 40 -18.47 -11.23 4.82
C THR A 40 -17.19 -11.64 5.54
N ALA A 41 -16.14 -12.02 4.81
CA ALA A 41 -14.92 -12.56 5.42
C ALA A 41 -13.81 -11.52 5.62
N PHE A 42 -13.73 -10.48 4.76
CA PHE A 42 -12.68 -9.47 4.88
C PHE A 42 -13.01 -8.46 5.97
N SER A 43 -12.04 -8.16 6.83
CA SER A 43 -12.19 -7.12 7.85
C SER A 43 -12.41 -5.75 7.21
N GLN A 44 -13.42 -5.01 7.68
CA GLN A 44 -13.79 -3.70 7.14
C GLN A 44 -13.52 -2.59 8.14
N VAL A 45 -12.91 -1.50 7.68
CA VAL A 45 -12.65 -0.30 8.49
C VAL A 45 -13.92 0.57 8.55
N GLY A 46 -14.67 0.45 9.63
CA GLY A 46 -15.89 1.24 9.83
C GLY A 46 -16.80 1.28 8.59
N SER A 47 -17.24 2.48 8.19
CA SER A 47 -18.08 2.71 7.00
C SER A 47 -17.29 3.15 5.76
N THR A 48 -15.96 3.06 5.78
CA THR A 48 -15.10 3.63 4.72
C THR A 48 -15.11 2.84 3.42
N GLY A 49 -15.51 1.59 3.46
CA GLY A 49 -15.38 0.64 2.34
C GLY A 49 -13.97 0.03 2.22
N LEU A 50 -13.00 0.47 3.02
CA LEU A 50 -11.68 -0.14 3.08
C LEU A 50 -11.79 -1.54 3.70
N ARG A 51 -11.28 -2.53 2.98
CA ARG A 51 -11.19 -3.91 3.45
C ARG A 51 -9.73 -4.32 3.59
N VAL A 52 -9.46 -5.08 4.65
CA VAL A 52 -8.10 -5.53 4.98
C VAL A 52 -8.04 -7.04 4.97
N LEU A 53 -6.99 -7.57 4.35
CA LEU A 53 -6.65 -8.98 4.31
C LEU A 53 -5.22 -9.13 4.83
N PRO A 54 -5.04 -9.59 6.07
CA PRO A 54 -3.73 -9.73 6.70
C PRO A 54 -3.06 -11.05 6.35
N LEU A 55 -1.77 -11.16 6.68
CA LEU A 55 -1.10 -12.44 6.80
C LEU A 55 -1.72 -13.30 7.92
N PRO A 56 -1.59 -14.64 7.86
CA PRO A 56 -2.05 -15.50 8.94
C PRO A 56 -1.21 -15.25 10.21
N GLN A 57 -1.83 -15.42 11.37
CA GLN A 57 -1.13 -15.29 12.66
C GLN A 57 0.04 -16.28 12.77
N GLN A 58 -0.13 -17.48 12.23
CA GLN A 58 0.91 -18.49 12.14
C GLN A 58 1.59 -18.42 10.77
N LEU A 59 2.69 -17.70 10.66
CA LEU A 59 3.43 -17.52 9.39
C LEU A 59 3.84 -18.85 8.71
N GLY A 60 3.92 -19.95 9.49
CA GLY A 60 4.15 -21.30 8.95
C GLY A 60 3.10 -21.73 7.92
N GLU A 61 1.89 -21.20 7.99
CA GLU A 61 0.81 -21.52 7.04
C GLU A 61 1.09 -21.01 5.62
N LEU A 62 1.93 -20.00 5.45
CA LEU A 62 2.37 -19.50 4.15
C LEU A 62 3.04 -20.57 3.30
N ARG A 63 3.61 -21.62 3.93
CA ARG A 63 4.21 -22.76 3.21
C ARG A 63 3.17 -23.63 2.50
N ASN A 64 1.90 -23.49 2.86
CA ASN A 64 0.80 -24.30 2.33
C ASN A 64 0.12 -23.68 1.11
N VAL A 65 0.59 -22.50 0.65
CA VAL A 65 0.08 -21.83 -0.55
C VAL A 65 1.21 -21.58 -1.53
N SER A 66 0.96 -21.85 -2.80
CA SER A 66 1.94 -21.59 -3.84
C SER A 66 1.97 -20.11 -4.24
N HIS A 67 3.10 -19.66 -4.78
CA HIS A 67 3.22 -18.32 -5.33
C HIS A 67 2.28 -18.07 -6.51
N ALA A 68 1.96 -19.11 -7.28
CA ALA A 68 1.03 -19.03 -8.39
C ALA A 68 -0.39 -18.75 -7.91
N GLU A 69 -0.87 -19.48 -6.89
CA GLU A 69 -2.18 -19.26 -6.27
C GLU A 69 -2.26 -17.89 -5.59
N SER A 70 -1.18 -17.48 -4.90
CA SER A 70 -1.08 -16.16 -4.28
C SER A 70 -1.21 -15.03 -5.31
N SER A 71 -0.55 -15.15 -6.45
CA SER A 71 -0.66 -14.18 -7.55
C SER A 71 -2.04 -14.21 -8.20
N ALA A 72 -2.63 -15.40 -8.38
CA ALA A 72 -3.98 -15.54 -8.91
C ALA A 72 -5.01 -14.85 -8.01
N LEU A 73 -4.85 -14.92 -6.67
CA LEU A 73 -5.70 -14.18 -5.74
C LEU A 73 -5.54 -12.67 -5.93
N VAL A 74 -4.32 -12.15 -6.02
CA VAL A 74 -4.06 -10.71 -6.21
C VAL A 74 -4.76 -10.23 -7.49
N SER A 75 -4.59 -10.93 -8.62
CA SER A 75 -5.26 -10.59 -9.88
C SER A 75 -6.79 -10.71 -9.76
N ARG A 76 -7.30 -11.73 -9.06
CA ARG A 76 -8.74 -11.93 -8.85
C ARG A 76 -9.38 -10.78 -8.06
N LEU A 77 -8.68 -10.23 -7.07
CA LEU A 77 -9.16 -9.12 -6.25
C LEU A 77 -9.40 -7.84 -7.05
N GLN A 78 -8.74 -7.65 -8.20
CA GLN A 78 -8.96 -6.49 -9.08
C GLN A 78 -10.39 -6.37 -9.57
N ALA A 79 -11.12 -7.49 -9.67
CA ALA A 79 -12.53 -7.48 -10.07
C ALA A 79 -13.48 -6.91 -8.98
N PHE A 80 -13.03 -6.83 -7.73
CA PHE A 80 -13.88 -6.44 -6.59
C PHE A 80 -13.56 -5.07 -6.02
N PHE A 81 -12.39 -4.52 -6.34
CA PHE A 81 -11.90 -3.27 -5.75
C PHE A 81 -11.38 -2.32 -6.84
N ALA A 82 -11.76 -1.06 -6.73
CA ALA A 82 -11.20 0.00 -7.59
C ALA A 82 -9.73 0.26 -7.29
N TRP A 83 -9.32 0.06 -6.04
CA TRP A 83 -7.95 0.24 -5.56
C TRP A 83 -7.47 -0.96 -4.77
N GLN A 84 -6.25 -1.39 -5.06
CA GLN A 84 -5.52 -2.35 -4.24
C GLN A 84 -4.25 -1.70 -3.71
N VAL A 85 -4.08 -1.71 -2.41
CA VAL A 85 -2.81 -1.32 -1.76
C VAL A 85 -2.22 -2.58 -1.15
N MET A 86 -0.97 -2.89 -1.49
CA MET A 86 -0.25 -4.03 -0.95
C MET A 86 0.95 -3.55 -0.14
N ASP A 87 0.97 -3.88 1.14
CA ASP A 87 2.15 -3.74 1.96
C ASP A 87 2.97 -5.04 1.88
N LEU A 88 4.19 -4.94 1.37
CA LEU A 88 5.13 -6.03 1.23
C LEU A 88 6.40 -5.78 2.07
N GLY A 89 6.34 -4.84 3.01
CA GLY A 89 7.47 -4.47 3.85
C GLY A 89 8.03 -5.67 4.63
N GLY A 90 9.35 -5.92 4.53
CA GLY A 90 9.99 -7.06 5.18
C GLY A 90 9.67 -8.43 4.56
N PHE A 91 8.87 -8.51 3.50
CA PHE A 91 8.59 -9.75 2.79
C PHE A 91 9.83 -10.22 2.02
N SER A 92 10.27 -11.45 2.23
CA SER A 92 11.57 -11.92 1.74
C SER A 92 11.55 -12.59 0.35
N ASN A 93 10.35 -12.90 -0.18
CA ASN A 93 10.24 -13.62 -1.46
C ASN A 93 10.25 -12.65 -2.64
N LEU A 94 11.42 -12.47 -3.25
CA LEU A 94 11.61 -11.58 -4.41
C LEU A 94 10.86 -12.02 -5.66
N ASP A 95 10.63 -13.32 -5.88
CA ASP A 95 9.91 -13.80 -7.07
C ASP A 95 8.43 -13.43 -6.99
N PHE A 96 7.82 -13.56 -5.82
CA PHE A 96 6.46 -13.10 -5.58
C PHE A 96 6.36 -11.57 -5.69
N MET A 97 7.27 -10.83 -5.03
CA MET A 97 7.30 -9.36 -5.09
C MET A 97 7.44 -8.86 -6.52
N ALA A 98 8.35 -9.43 -7.32
CA ALA A 98 8.55 -9.05 -8.71
C ALA A 98 7.31 -9.35 -9.58
N ARG A 99 6.63 -10.46 -9.32
CA ARG A 99 5.40 -10.81 -10.04
C ARG A 99 4.29 -9.82 -9.75
N VAL A 100 4.06 -9.49 -8.48
CA VAL A 100 3.08 -8.48 -8.06
C VAL A 100 3.46 -7.10 -8.61
N ALA A 101 4.73 -6.72 -8.54
CA ALA A 101 5.23 -5.46 -9.03
C ALA A 101 5.01 -5.26 -10.53
N ARG A 102 5.10 -6.32 -11.33
CA ARG A 102 4.81 -6.23 -12.78
C ARG A 102 3.34 -5.90 -13.09
N GLU A 103 2.42 -6.25 -12.21
CA GLU A 103 0.98 -6.00 -12.35
C GLU A 103 0.54 -4.69 -11.64
N ALA A 104 1.36 -4.13 -10.77
CA ALA A 104 1.05 -2.90 -10.03
C ALA A 104 1.11 -1.67 -10.96
N GLY A 105 0.26 -0.68 -10.72
CA GLY A 105 0.33 0.64 -11.39
C GLY A 105 1.51 1.45 -10.85
N ASP A 106 1.59 1.59 -9.52
CA ASP A 106 2.61 2.36 -8.81
C ASP A 106 3.34 1.48 -7.81
N ILE A 107 4.65 1.64 -7.71
CA ILE A 107 5.50 0.89 -6.79
C ILE A 107 6.35 1.88 -6.00
N TRP A 108 6.10 1.93 -4.69
CA TRP A 108 6.87 2.78 -3.78
C TRP A 108 7.79 1.94 -2.90
N LEU A 109 9.07 2.23 -2.97
CA LEU A 109 10.07 1.71 -2.04
C LEU A 109 10.20 2.70 -0.89
N VAL A 110 9.87 2.27 0.31
CA VAL A 110 9.91 3.11 1.52
C VAL A 110 11.21 2.83 2.26
N CYS A 111 12.08 3.83 2.41
CA CYS A 111 13.30 3.74 3.19
C CYS A 111 13.53 5.00 4.03
N ASP A 112 14.36 4.91 5.05
CA ASP A 112 14.82 6.08 5.81
C ASP A 112 16.18 6.60 5.28
N GLN A 113 16.76 7.61 5.97
CA GLN A 113 18.02 8.24 5.60
C GLN A 113 19.26 7.45 6.04
N SER A 114 19.11 6.29 6.69
CA SER A 114 20.25 5.50 7.15
C SER A 114 20.96 4.82 5.97
N VAL A 115 22.27 4.71 6.06
CA VAL A 115 23.09 4.04 5.04
C VAL A 115 22.64 2.58 4.88
N SER A 116 22.28 1.91 5.97
CA SER A 116 21.81 0.52 5.95
C SER A 116 20.50 0.36 5.17
N ALA A 117 19.53 1.27 5.38
CA ALA A 117 18.27 1.25 4.63
C ALA A 117 18.48 1.54 3.14
N ILE A 118 19.35 2.51 2.81
CA ILE A 118 19.68 2.84 1.41
C ILE A 118 20.36 1.65 0.71
N VAL A 119 21.29 0.97 1.37
CA VAL A 119 21.98 -0.21 0.81
C VAL A 119 20.98 -1.35 0.61
N ALA A 120 20.15 -1.67 1.62
CA ALA A 120 19.14 -2.72 1.51
C ALA A 120 18.12 -2.41 0.40
N THR A 121 17.71 -1.15 0.26
CA THR A 121 16.82 -0.72 -0.83
C THR A 121 17.49 -0.86 -2.20
N ALA A 122 18.78 -0.52 -2.33
CA ALA A 122 19.52 -0.70 -3.57
C ALA A 122 19.66 -2.18 -3.96
N GLU A 123 19.81 -3.07 -2.99
CA GLU A 123 19.80 -4.52 -3.21
C GLU A 123 18.43 -5.02 -3.67
N LEU A 124 17.35 -4.51 -3.07
CA LEU A 124 15.98 -4.81 -3.48
C LEU A 124 15.72 -4.33 -4.92
N VAL A 125 16.13 -3.12 -5.28
CA VAL A 125 16.01 -2.59 -6.65
C VAL A 125 16.70 -3.51 -7.65
N ARG A 126 17.94 -3.93 -7.37
CA ARG A 126 18.69 -4.87 -8.22
C ARG A 126 17.97 -6.22 -8.34
N GLY A 127 17.53 -6.78 -7.20
CA GLY A 127 16.82 -8.05 -7.19
C GLY A 127 15.49 -8.04 -7.94
N LEU A 128 14.79 -6.91 -7.97
CA LEU A 128 13.58 -6.70 -8.76
C LEU A 128 13.91 -6.54 -10.25
N ALA A 129 14.97 -5.78 -10.58
CA ALA A 129 15.44 -5.59 -11.95
C ALA A 129 15.87 -6.91 -12.61
N ASP A 130 16.60 -7.77 -11.88
CA ASP A 130 17.00 -9.11 -12.32
C ASP A 130 15.78 -10.01 -12.64
N ARG A 131 14.61 -9.64 -12.13
CA ARG A 131 13.33 -10.33 -12.35
C ARG A 131 12.40 -9.60 -13.33
N GLY A 132 12.94 -8.64 -14.07
CA GLY A 132 12.23 -7.93 -15.13
C GLY A 132 11.28 -6.84 -14.65
N VAL A 133 11.50 -6.29 -13.44
CA VAL A 133 10.81 -5.06 -13.00
C VAL A 133 11.67 -3.86 -13.40
N GLU A 134 11.14 -3.01 -14.25
CA GLU A 134 11.87 -1.82 -14.74
C GLU A 134 12.02 -0.77 -13.63
N ALA A 135 13.23 -0.23 -13.47
CA ALA A 135 13.52 0.81 -12.48
C ALA A 135 12.68 2.09 -12.68
N SER A 136 12.28 2.39 -13.92
CA SER A 136 11.40 3.50 -14.26
C SER A 136 10.02 3.44 -13.61
N ARG A 137 9.58 2.24 -13.19
CA ARG A 137 8.31 1.99 -12.50
C ARG A 137 8.43 2.09 -10.98
N LEU A 138 9.65 2.21 -10.47
CA LEU A 138 9.93 2.30 -9.05
C LEU A 138 10.10 3.75 -8.66
N SER A 139 9.53 4.13 -7.53
CA SER A 139 9.78 5.42 -6.89
C SER A 139 10.17 5.21 -5.43
N VAL A 140 10.95 6.13 -4.87
CA VAL A 140 11.32 6.08 -3.45
C VAL A 140 10.52 7.09 -2.64
N VAL A 141 10.03 6.65 -1.47
CA VAL A 141 9.50 7.51 -0.41
C VAL A 141 10.50 7.49 0.73
N VAL A 142 11.05 8.66 1.08
CA VAL A 142 11.94 8.79 2.23
C VAL A 142 11.10 9.00 3.49
N ASN A 143 10.99 7.96 4.31
CA ASN A 143 10.23 7.95 5.56
C ASN A 143 11.10 8.38 6.74
N ALA A 144 10.47 8.79 7.82
CA ALA A 144 11.12 9.27 9.04
C ALA A 144 12.20 10.35 8.75
N TYR A 145 11.92 11.21 7.78
CA TYR A 145 12.86 12.25 7.36
C TYR A 145 13.13 13.25 8.50
N ASP A 146 14.42 13.43 8.81
CA ASP A 146 14.91 14.44 9.75
C ASP A 146 15.90 15.36 9.02
N SER A 147 15.59 16.66 8.98
CA SER A 147 16.44 17.67 8.32
C SER A 147 17.81 17.89 8.98
N ARG A 148 18.03 17.35 10.17
CA ARG A 148 19.33 17.38 10.88
C ARG A 148 20.31 16.32 10.35
N ILE A 149 19.82 15.36 9.57
CA ILE A 149 20.64 14.35 8.91
C ILE A 149 21.10 14.90 7.57
N ASP A 150 22.39 14.89 7.29
CA ASP A 150 22.99 15.52 6.10
C ASP A 150 22.60 14.88 4.75
N ILE A 151 22.02 13.66 4.77
CA ILE A 151 21.54 12.99 3.56
C ILE A 151 20.15 13.50 3.21
N THR A 152 20.00 14.20 2.10
CA THR A 152 18.70 14.71 1.65
C THR A 152 17.89 13.63 0.91
N PRO A 153 16.53 13.76 0.84
CA PRO A 153 15.70 12.85 0.06
C PRO A 153 16.11 12.73 -1.41
N ASP A 154 16.53 13.84 -2.03
CA ASP A 154 16.98 13.84 -3.41
C ASP A 154 18.30 13.06 -3.57
N GLN A 155 19.21 13.15 -2.60
CA GLN A 155 20.44 12.36 -2.60
C GLN A 155 20.14 10.86 -2.41
N VAL A 156 19.13 10.50 -1.60
CA VAL A 156 18.67 9.09 -1.48
C VAL A 156 18.16 8.60 -2.83
N ALA A 157 17.24 9.34 -3.45
CA ALA A 157 16.68 9.01 -4.75
C ALA A 157 17.76 8.87 -5.83
N GLN A 158 18.71 9.81 -5.88
CA GLN A 158 19.85 9.79 -6.81
C GLN A 158 20.73 8.55 -6.62
N ARG A 159 21.05 8.19 -5.37
CA ARG A 159 21.87 7.00 -5.06
C ARG A 159 21.18 5.70 -5.45
N LEU A 160 19.85 5.65 -5.35
CA LEU A 160 19.06 4.51 -5.76
C LEU A 160 18.79 4.47 -7.27
N GLY A 161 19.01 5.57 -7.99
CA GLY A 161 18.65 5.70 -9.40
C GLY A 161 17.13 5.71 -9.62
N LEU A 162 16.36 6.22 -8.66
CA LEU A 162 14.89 6.21 -8.67
C LEU A 162 14.32 7.63 -8.66
N ALA A 163 13.06 7.74 -9.10
CA ALA A 163 12.29 8.97 -8.90
C ALA A 163 11.94 9.14 -7.41
N LEU A 164 11.99 10.38 -6.90
CA LEU A 164 11.49 10.71 -5.56
C LEU A 164 9.97 10.87 -5.61
N ALA A 165 9.24 9.94 -5.01
CA ALA A 165 7.79 10.07 -4.82
C ALA A 165 7.48 11.18 -3.81
N GLY A 166 8.18 11.17 -2.67
CA GLY A 166 8.07 12.19 -1.65
C GLY A 166 8.84 11.86 -0.38
N ARG A 167 8.63 12.68 0.64
CA ARG A 167 9.24 12.50 1.97
C ARG A 167 8.18 12.60 3.05
N VAL A 168 8.31 11.78 4.08
CA VAL A 168 7.45 11.78 5.27
C VAL A 168 8.31 12.13 6.49
N PRO A 169 8.02 13.21 7.20
CA PRO A 169 8.84 13.65 8.32
C PRO A 169 8.78 12.68 9.50
N GLU A 170 9.85 12.68 10.32
CA GLU A 170 9.91 11.93 11.57
C GLU A 170 8.85 12.47 12.55
N ARG A 171 7.91 11.60 12.93
CA ARG A 171 6.82 11.91 13.87
C ARG A 171 6.52 10.73 14.79
N ARG A 172 7.58 10.07 15.28
CA ARG A 172 7.49 8.85 16.08
C ARG A 172 6.54 8.98 17.28
N VAL A 173 6.68 10.05 18.06
CA VAL A 173 5.89 10.20 19.30
C VAL A 173 4.39 10.29 19.02
N PRO A 174 3.89 11.22 18.18
CA PRO A 174 2.45 11.29 17.88
C PRO A 174 1.94 10.04 17.16
N LEU A 175 2.74 9.39 16.30
CA LEU A 175 2.34 8.15 15.65
C LEU A 175 2.14 7.01 16.65
N VAL A 176 3.10 6.81 17.59
CA VAL A 176 2.99 5.78 18.63
C VAL A 176 1.81 6.07 19.57
N GLN A 177 1.59 7.33 19.93
CA GLN A 177 0.46 7.72 20.77
C GLN A 177 -0.88 7.41 20.10
N ALA A 178 -1.03 7.74 18.81
CA ALA A 178 -2.23 7.44 18.05
C ALA A 178 -2.45 5.93 17.91
N ALA A 179 -1.40 5.17 17.56
CA ALA A 179 -1.44 3.73 17.40
C ALA A 179 -1.84 3.01 18.69
N ASN A 180 -1.29 3.41 19.84
CA ASN A 180 -1.64 2.85 21.16
C ASN A 180 -3.12 3.06 21.54
N LEU A 181 -3.78 4.00 20.88
CA LEU A 181 -5.21 4.27 21.06
C LEU A 181 -6.08 3.62 19.96
N GLY A 182 -5.49 2.82 19.07
CA GLY A 182 -6.19 2.27 17.90
C GLY A 182 -6.70 3.35 16.95
N LYS A 183 -5.95 4.46 16.83
CA LYS A 183 -6.34 5.62 16.02
C LYS A 183 -5.27 5.94 14.98
N LEU A 184 -5.71 6.49 13.85
CA LEU A 184 -4.82 6.96 12.81
C LEU A 184 -4.49 8.45 13.01
N LEU A 185 -3.19 8.79 13.06
CA LEU A 185 -2.75 10.17 13.19
C LEU A 185 -3.32 11.07 12.10
N VAL A 186 -3.46 10.55 10.88
CA VAL A 186 -4.03 11.28 9.74
C VAL A 186 -5.50 11.69 9.95
N GLN A 187 -6.22 11.00 10.81
CA GLN A 187 -7.60 11.34 11.18
C GLN A 187 -7.67 12.26 12.39
N GLU A 188 -6.81 12.02 13.39
CA GLU A 188 -6.82 12.76 14.65
C GLU A 188 -6.18 14.14 14.50
N GLN A 189 -5.14 14.27 13.66
CA GLN A 189 -4.36 15.49 13.50
C GLN A 189 -4.16 15.86 12.01
N PRO A 190 -5.19 16.45 11.37
CA PRO A 190 -5.12 16.79 9.93
C PRO A 190 -4.03 17.81 9.58
N ARG A 191 -3.58 18.61 10.56
CA ARG A 191 -2.53 19.64 10.37
C ARG A 191 -1.13 19.16 10.76
N ASP A 192 -0.98 17.93 11.25
CA ASP A 192 0.34 17.39 11.55
C ASP A 192 1.17 17.28 10.27
N PRO A 193 2.47 17.60 10.31
CA PRO A 193 3.37 17.50 9.16
C PRO A 193 3.38 16.11 8.50
N TYR A 194 3.21 15.04 9.28
CA TYR A 194 3.06 13.68 8.75
C TYR A 194 1.81 13.57 7.88
N THR A 195 0.66 14.03 8.39
CA THR A 195 -0.61 13.99 7.68
C THR A 195 -0.56 14.79 6.39
N GLN A 196 0.06 15.97 6.43
CA GLN A 196 0.24 16.79 5.22
C GLN A 196 1.13 16.10 4.19
N ALA A 197 2.22 15.47 4.61
CA ALA A 197 3.10 14.74 3.72
C ALA A 197 2.40 13.52 3.07
N VAL A 198 1.62 12.78 3.85
CA VAL A 198 0.82 11.65 3.32
C VAL A 198 -0.22 12.14 2.31
N ASN A 199 -0.90 13.26 2.58
CA ASN A 199 -1.86 13.84 1.64
C ASN A 199 -1.21 14.24 0.32
N VAL A 200 -0.02 14.86 0.36
CA VAL A 200 0.74 15.21 -0.87
C VAL A 200 1.07 13.96 -1.69
N LEU A 201 1.47 12.86 -1.03
CA LEU A 201 1.73 11.58 -1.71
C LEU A 201 0.45 11.02 -2.37
N ILE A 202 -0.68 11.10 -1.67
CA ILE A 202 -1.98 10.65 -2.21
C ILE A 202 -2.41 11.51 -3.39
N ASP A 203 -2.31 12.84 -3.29
CA ASP A 203 -2.67 13.75 -4.37
C ASP A 203 -1.84 13.49 -5.63
N LYS A 204 -0.54 13.22 -5.47
CA LYS A 204 0.34 12.84 -6.58
C LYS A 204 -0.13 11.54 -7.24
N LEU A 205 -0.37 10.49 -6.43
CA LEU A 205 -0.85 9.20 -6.93
C LEU A 205 -2.16 9.35 -7.72
N LEU A 206 -3.10 10.15 -7.22
CA LEU A 206 -4.37 10.39 -7.89
C LEU A 206 -4.23 11.18 -9.19
N ALA A 207 -3.29 12.11 -9.26
CA ALA A 207 -3.00 12.88 -10.48
C ALA A 207 -2.40 11.98 -11.58
N ASP A 208 -1.47 11.09 -11.22
CA ASP A 208 -0.84 10.15 -12.14
C ASP A 208 -1.86 9.18 -12.75
N VAL A 209 -2.81 8.67 -11.95
CA VAL A 209 -3.91 7.81 -12.42
C VAL A 209 -4.83 8.55 -13.39
N GLN A 210 -5.19 9.81 -13.11
CA GLN A 210 -6.05 10.59 -14.01
C GLN A 210 -5.38 10.87 -15.36
N GLN A 211 -4.08 11.08 -15.38
CA GLN A 211 -3.33 11.27 -16.62
C GLN A 211 -3.29 9.99 -17.46
N THR A 212 -3.14 8.83 -16.82
CA THR A 212 -3.11 7.53 -17.49
C THR A 212 -4.48 7.20 -18.11
N ASP A 213 -5.57 7.43 -17.37
CA ASP A 213 -6.93 7.22 -17.87
C ASP A 213 -7.28 8.20 -19.03
N GLY A 214 -6.83 9.45 -18.93
CA GLY A 214 -6.99 10.46 -20.01
C GLY A 214 -6.26 10.07 -21.29
N ALA A 215 -5.07 9.47 -21.19
CA ALA A 215 -4.30 9.02 -22.35
C ALA A 215 -4.93 7.77 -23.01
N LEU A 216 -5.49 6.86 -22.22
CA LEU A 216 -6.20 5.67 -22.74
C LEU A 216 -7.55 6.01 -23.38
N THR A 217 -8.26 7.02 -22.88
CA THR A 217 -9.53 7.47 -23.48
C THR A 217 -9.33 8.27 -24.75
N ALA A 218 -8.21 8.96 -24.91
CA ALA A 218 -7.86 9.66 -26.15
C ALA A 218 -7.49 8.71 -27.30
N SER A 219 -7.08 7.47 -27.00
CA SER A 219 -6.74 6.44 -28.00
C SER A 219 -7.91 5.51 -28.37
N ASN A 220 -9.03 5.53 -27.62
CA ASN A 220 -10.18 4.67 -27.86
C ASN A 220 -11.47 5.49 -27.76
N SER A 221 -11.86 6.14 -28.86
CA SER A 221 -13.20 6.71 -29.03
C SER A 221 -14.22 5.59 -29.23
N GLY A 222 -14.75 5.06 -28.16
CA GLY A 222 -15.80 4.04 -28.18
C GLY A 222 -16.09 3.44 -26.81
N ASP A 223 -17.06 4.08 -26.13
CA ASP A 223 -17.98 3.51 -25.14
C ASP A 223 -17.45 2.90 -23.83
N ARG A 224 -17.84 3.55 -22.76
CA ARG A 224 -18.08 3.18 -21.35
C ARG A 224 -17.38 4.07 -20.32
N LEU A 225 -17.96 5.26 -20.12
CA LEU A 225 -17.77 6.03 -18.86
C LEU A 225 -18.39 5.26 -17.69
N ARG A 226 -17.57 4.61 -16.87
CA ARG A 226 -17.92 4.35 -15.46
C ARG A 226 -17.26 5.44 -14.62
N SER A 227 -18.10 6.34 -14.08
CA SER A 227 -17.69 7.42 -13.19
C SER A 227 -17.02 6.84 -11.93
N LEU A 228 -15.73 7.10 -11.76
CA LEU A 228 -15.01 6.85 -10.52
C LEU A 228 -15.53 7.80 -9.43
N PRO A 229 -15.82 7.33 -8.20
CA PRO A 229 -16.21 8.21 -7.11
C PRO A 229 -15.05 9.12 -6.73
N LYS A 230 -15.29 10.44 -6.64
CA LYS A 230 -14.29 11.42 -6.23
C LYS A 230 -13.81 11.12 -4.80
N PHE A 231 -12.53 10.89 -4.63
CA PHE A 231 -11.88 10.55 -3.36
C PHE A 231 -12.05 11.63 -2.28
N SER A 232 -12.27 12.90 -2.67
CA SER A 232 -12.65 13.98 -1.76
C SER A 232 -13.90 13.66 -0.93
N ASN A 233 -14.80 12.82 -1.45
CA ASN A 233 -15.98 12.34 -0.73
C ASN A 233 -15.67 11.21 0.24
N LEU A 234 -14.57 10.48 0.05
CA LEU A 234 -14.15 9.39 0.95
C LEU A 234 -13.53 9.95 2.23
N LEU A 235 -12.64 10.93 2.13
CA LEU A 235 -12.04 11.62 3.29
C LEU A 235 -13.09 12.38 4.10
N ASN A 236 -14.04 13.05 3.43
CA ASN A 236 -15.15 13.73 4.10
C ASN A 236 -16.15 12.78 4.77
N ARG A 237 -16.37 11.57 4.24
CA ARG A 237 -17.20 10.55 4.89
C ARG A 237 -16.53 9.97 6.14
N ILE A 238 -15.21 9.85 6.14
CA ILE A 238 -14.43 9.39 7.29
C ILE A 238 -14.48 10.42 8.43
N SER A 239 -14.49 11.73 8.11
CA SER A 239 -14.51 12.81 9.10
C SER A 239 -15.90 13.09 9.70
N HIS A 240 -17.01 12.68 9.09
CA HIS A 240 -18.38 12.98 9.53
C HIS A 240 -19.11 11.79 10.17
N GLY A 241 -18.50 10.61 10.29
CA GLY A 241 -19.12 9.39 10.83
C GLY A 241 -19.19 9.28 12.36
N LYS A 242 -18.82 10.32 13.13
CA LYS A 242 -18.95 10.33 14.61
C LYS A 242 -19.66 11.58 15.10
N ARG A 243 -20.96 11.67 14.82
CA ARG A 243 -21.92 12.44 15.64
C ARG A 243 -23.26 11.71 15.55
N ASN A 244 -23.41 10.75 16.45
CA ASN A 244 -24.63 10.38 17.20
C ASN A 244 -24.25 9.27 18.16
#